data_b1d7cc8973da7298dea3b864bab13124
#
_entry.id   b1d7cc8973da7298dea3b864bab13124
#
_cell.length_a   1.000
_cell.length_b   1.000
_cell.length_c   1.000
_cell.angle_alpha   90.00
_cell.angle_beta   90.00
_cell.angle_gamma   90.00
#
_symmetry.space_group_name_H-M   'P 1'
#
loop_
_entity.id
_entity.type
_entity.pdbx_description
1 polymer ?
#
loop_
_entity_poly.entity_id
_entity_poly.type
_entity_poly.pdbx_seq_one_letter_code
_entity_poly.pdbx_strand_id
1 'polypeptide(L)'
;TDCMLQNGAKKVYAVDSGSGQLSPKLKFDPRVVDLEKTNFRYITEKEIPERADFASADVSFISLKYILPALSPLLKDGGSAVCLIKPQFEAGRENVGKKGVVKDPRVHIKVIENVCSYAVQAGFSVAALDFSPVKGPEGNIEYLVYLKKDEVQSVSAPDVAGVVSAAHACFKTGE
;
A
#
# COMPACT_ATOMS: atom_id res chain seq x y z
N THR A 1 11.07 5.30 -2.85
CA THR A 1 11.72 6.49 -3.48
C THR A 1 12.86 6.07 -4.39
N ASP A 2 13.94 5.44 -3.89
CA ASP A 2 15.14 5.11 -4.68
C ASP A 2 14.82 4.22 -5.90
N CYS A 3 14.02 3.17 -5.70
CA CYS A 3 13.57 2.29 -6.78
C CYS A 3 12.87 3.07 -7.90
N MET A 4 11.98 4.00 -7.58
CA MET A 4 11.30 4.84 -8.59
C MET A 4 12.30 5.68 -9.38
N LEU A 5 13.27 6.29 -8.71
CA LEU A 5 14.31 7.10 -9.36
C LEU A 5 15.21 6.28 -10.29
N GLN A 6 15.58 5.06 -9.87
CA GLN A 6 16.37 4.13 -10.69
C GLN A 6 15.59 3.66 -11.93
N ASN A 7 14.26 3.61 -11.84
CA ASN A 7 13.38 3.26 -12.95
C ASN A 7 12.87 4.48 -13.73
N GLY A 8 13.53 5.62 -13.62
CA GLY A 8 13.32 6.78 -14.51
C GLY A 8 12.27 7.78 -14.03
N ALA A 9 11.84 7.73 -12.75
CA ALA A 9 10.97 8.76 -12.22
C ALA A 9 11.64 10.14 -12.30
N LYS A 10 10.95 11.11 -12.88
CA LYS A 10 11.45 12.49 -13.03
C LYS A 10 11.35 13.28 -11.73
N LYS A 11 10.37 12.93 -10.90
CA LYS A 11 10.09 13.57 -9.61
C LYS A 11 9.41 12.58 -8.68
N VAL A 12 9.77 12.59 -7.40
CA VAL A 12 9.17 11.77 -6.36
C VAL A 12 8.85 12.61 -5.15
N TYR A 13 7.61 12.61 -4.71
CA TYR A 13 7.19 13.13 -3.42
C TYR A 13 7.32 12.01 -2.39
N ALA A 14 8.28 12.14 -1.48
CA ALA A 14 8.53 11.17 -0.43
C ALA A 14 7.84 11.62 0.86
N VAL A 15 6.69 11.04 1.15
CA VAL A 15 5.85 11.43 2.29
C VAL A 15 6.04 10.46 3.44
N ASP A 16 6.38 10.97 4.60
CA ASP A 16 6.48 10.20 5.84
C ASP A 16 5.97 11.02 7.05
N SER A 17 5.27 10.35 7.96
CA SER A 17 4.82 10.96 9.23
C SER A 17 5.94 11.14 10.25
N GLY A 18 7.01 10.38 10.13
CA GLY A 18 8.23 10.48 10.93
C GLY A 18 9.19 11.55 10.43
N SER A 19 10.39 11.54 10.98
CA SER A 19 11.50 12.39 10.56
C SER A 19 12.80 11.60 10.50
N GLY A 20 13.71 11.98 9.58
CA GLY A 20 14.99 11.29 9.38
C GLY A 20 14.85 9.90 8.77
N GLN A 21 13.73 9.62 8.10
CA GLN A 21 13.47 8.31 7.49
C GLN A 21 14.12 8.19 6.11
N LEU A 22 14.23 9.29 5.39
CA LEU A 22 14.84 9.33 4.08
C LEU A 22 16.36 9.36 4.19
N SER A 23 17.05 8.50 3.44
CA SER A 23 18.52 8.51 3.44
C SER A 23 19.06 9.85 2.94
N PRO A 24 20.23 10.31 3.42
CA PRO A 24 20.83 11.58 2.98
C PRO A 24 20.97 11.67 1.47
N LYS A 25 21.37 10.58 0.80
CA LYS A 25 21.50 10.51 -0.66
C LYS A 25 20.20 10.89 -1.36
N LEU A 26 19.07 10.42 -0.87
CA LEU A 26 17.75 10.69 -1.46
C LEU A 26 17.22 12.07 -1.06
N LYS A 27 17.48 12.47 0.17
CA LYS A 27 17.05 13.79 0.69
C LYS A 27 17.64 14.95 -0.11
N PHE A 28 18.88 14.79 -0.62
CA PHE A 28 19.56 15.82 -1.42
C PHE A 28 19.44 15.57 -2.96
N ASP A 29 18.72 14.55 -3.41
CA ASP A 29 18.46 14.36 -4.85
C ASP A 29 17.46 15.44 -5.33
N PRO A 30 17.80 16.25 -6.33
CA PRO A 30 16.93 17.33 -6.80
C PRO A 30 15.58 16.86 -7.37
N ARG A 31 15.42 15.57 -7.64
CA ARG A 31 14.16 14.97 -8.09
C ARG A 31 13.24 14.57 -6.94
N VAL A 32 13.71 14.66 -5.69
CA VAL A 32 12.95 14.26 -4.50
C VAL A 32 12.43 15.48 -3.78
N VAL A 33 11.13 15.49 -3.53
CA VAL A 33 10.49 16.43 -2.59
C VAL A 33 10.28 15.68 -1.29
N ASP A 34 11.07 16.04 -0.28
CA ASP A 34 11.00 15.44 1.05
C ASP A 34 9.85 16.07 1.86
N LEU A 35 8.84 15.27 2.17
CA LEU A 35 7.66 15.65 2.94
C LEU A 35 7.61 14.86 4.25
N GLU A 36 8.69 14.93 5.04
CA GLU A 36 8.72 14.40 6.40
C GLU A 36 7.74 15.14 7.34
N LYS A 37 7.40 14.50 8.46
CA LYS A 37 6.41 15.01 9.45
C LYS A 37 5.04 15.33 8.82
N THR A 38 4.72 14.66 7.71
CA THR A 38 3.50 14.88 6.96
C THR A 38 2.60 13.65 7.08
N ASN A 39 1.43 13.81 7.69
CA ASN A 39 0.46 12.75 7.79
C ASN A 39 -0.32 12.64 6.47
N PHE A 40 -0.09 11.55 5.74
CA PHE A 40 -0.69 11.32 4.43
C PHE A 40 -2.23 11.36 4.44
N ARG A 41 -2.86 11.04 5.57
CA ARG A 41 -4.32 11.10 5.72
C ARG A 41 -4.91 12.48 5.41
N TYR A 42 -4.13 13.55 5.60
CA TYR A 42 -4.57 14.93 5.45
C TYR A 42 -3.86 15.65 4.31
N ILE A 43 -3.09 14.92 3.50
CA ILE A 43 -2.35 15.49 2.39
C ILE A 43 -3.31 15.97 1.30
N THR A 44 -2.94 17.07 0.66
CA THR A 44 -3.73 17.70 -0.38
C THR A 44 -2.86 18.16 -1.54
N GLU A 45 -3.47 18.77 -2.55
CA GLU A 45 -2.77 19.43 -3.66
C GLU A 45 -1.87 20.59 -3.21
N LYS A 46 -1.95 21.06 -1.95
CA LYS A 46 -1.03 22.05 -1.41
C LYS A 46 0.38 21.49 -1.22
N GLU A 47 0.47 20.26 -0.73
CA GLU A 47 1.74 19.57 -0.51
C GLU A 47 2.21 18.88 -1.80
N ILE A 48 1.28 18.38 -2.62
CA ILE A 48 1.55 17.71 -3.89
C ILE A 48 0.78 18.42 -5.00
N PRO A 49 1.31 19.51 -5.55
CA PRO A 49 0.59 20.34 -6.53
C PRO A 49 0.49 19.71 -7.92
N GLU A 50 1.30 18.71 -8.22
CA GLU A 50 1.31 18.00 -9.50
C GLU A 50 0.77 16.59 -9.29
N ARG A 51 -0.30 16.22 -10.01
CA ARG A 51 -0.81 14.85 -9.97
C ARG A 51 0.23 13.87 -10.48
N ALA A 52 0.42 12.79 -9.72
CA ALA A 52 1.40 11.76 -10.03
C ALA A 52 0.83 10.73 -11.04
N ASP A 53 1.74 10.10 -11.80
CA ASP A 53 1.40 8.99 -12.69
C ASP A 53 1.32 7.66 -11.92
N PHE A 54 2.10 7.56 -10.82
CA PHE A 54 2.23 6.35 -10.02
C PHE A 54 2.46 6.68 -8.55
N ALA A 55 1.93 5.84 -7.67
CA ALA A 55 2.19 5.90 -6.24
C ALA A 55 2.53 4.51 -5.68
N SER A 56 3.32 4.49 -4.60
CA SER A 56 3.44 3.31 -3.74
C SER A 56 3.13 3.69 -2.30
N ALA A 57 2.39 2.83 -1.60
CA ALA A 57 2.05 3.02 -0.20
C ALA A 57 2.49 1.81 0.63
N ASP A 58 3.49 2.04 1.49
CA ASP A 58 3.91 1.15 2.55
C ASP A 58 3.79 1.91 3.88
N VAL A 59 2.65 1.75 4.54
CA VAL A 59 2.29 2.50 5.75
C VAL A 59 2.17 1.57 6.95
N SER A 60 2.44 2.09 8.14
CA SER A 60 2.35 1.35 9.40
C SER A 60 1.44 2.07 10.39
N PHE A 61 0.76 1.28 11.23
CA PHE A 61 -0.14 1.76 12.30
C PHE A 61 -1.36 2.56 11.81
N ILE A 62 -1.70 2.42 10.54
CA ILE A 62 -2.87 3.04 9.90
C ILE A 62 -3.44 2.10 8.84
N SER A 63 -4.77 2.09 8.69
CA SER A 63 -5.45 1.34 7.63
C SER A 63 -5.42 2.11 6.30
N LEU A 64 -5.30 1.38 5.20
CA LEU A 64 -5.44 1.89 3.83
C LEU A 64 -6.80 2.57 3.58
N LYS A 65 -7.82 2.25 4.39
CA LYS A 65 -9.11 2.96 4.41
C LYS A 65 -8.96 4.49 4.50
N TYR A 66 -7.92 4.96 5.21
CA TYR A 66 -7.68 6.40 5.39
C TYR A 66 -6.68 6.98 4.39
N ILE A 67 -5.91 6.12 3.73
CA ILE A 67 -4.88 6.50 2.77
C ILE A 67 -5.46 6.63 1.36
N LEU A 68 -6.26 5.65 0.94
CA LEU A 68 -6.77 5.57 -0.43
C LEU A 68 -7.64 6.79 -0.84
N PRO A 69 -8.54 7.31 0.02
CA PRO A 69 -9.30 8.52 -0.32
C PRO A 69 -8.42 9.77 -0.49
N ALA A 70 -7.33 9.89 0.28
CA ALA A 70 -6.37 11.00 0.14
C ALA A 70 -5.47 10.82 -1.09
N LEU A 71 -5.16 9.58 -1.46
CA LEU A 71 -4.30 9.26 -2.60
C LEU A 71 -5.00 9.50 -3.95
N SER A 72 -6.28 9.14 -4.05
CA SER A 72 -7.00 9.16 -5.32
C SER A 72 -6.96 10.52 -6.04
N PRO A 73 -7.25 11.67 -5.39
CA PRO A 73 -7.19 12.97 -6.07
C PRO A 73 -5.77 13.38 -6.50
N LEU A 74 -4.73 12.83 -5.87
CA LEU A 74 -3.33 13.14 -6.16
C LEU A 74 -2.77 12.35 -7.36
N LEU A 75 -3.52 11.37 -7.88
CA LEU A 75 -3.16 10.65 -9.09
C LEU A 75 -3.88 11.22 -10.31
N LYS A 76 -3.21 11.16 -11.45
CA LYS A 76 -3.83 11.40 -12.77
C LYS A 76 -4.89 10.34 -13.06
N ASP A 77 -5.82 10.67 -13.93
CA ASP A 77 -6.71 9.68 -14.53
C ASP A 77 -5.87 8.72 -15.38
N GLY A 78 -6.12 7.42 -15.29
CA GLY A 78 -5.22 6.37 -15.82
C GLY A 78 -3.96 6.11 -14.98
N GLY A 79 -3.73 6.88 -13.93
CA GLY A 79 -2.65 6.64 -12.98
C GLY A 79 -2.85 5.37 -12.17
N SER A 80 -1.79 4.91 -11.52
CA SER A 80 -1.82 3.65 -10.79
C SER A 80 -1.14 3.72 -9.42
N ALA A 81 -1.45 2.75 -8.56
CA ALA A 81 -0.82 2.63 -7.26
C ALA A 81 -0.52 1.16 -6.91
N VAL A 82 0.55 0.94 -6.16
CA VAL A 82 0.82 -0.32 -5.46
C VAL A 82 0.76 -0.06 -3.96
N CYS A 83 -0.09 -0.78 -3.26
CA CYS A 83 -0.21 -0.65 -1.81
C CYS A 83 0.13 -1.98 -1.13
N LEU A 84 0.91 -1.90 -0.05
CA LEU A 84 1.18 -3.05 0.82
C LEU A 84 0.05 -3.18 1.84
N ILE A 85 -0.66 -4.28 1.79
CA ILE A 85 -1.71 -4.64 2.76
C ILE A 85 -1.04 -5.35 3.92
N LYS A 86 -1.13 -4.77 5.09
CA LYS A 86 -0.57 -5.31 6.34
C LYS A 86 -1.71 -5.77 7.25
N PRO A 87 -2.01 -7.07 7.32
CA PRO A 87 -3.14 -7.57 8.12
C PRO A 87 -3.14 -7.09 9.56
N GLN A 88 -1.97 -6.93 10.18
CA GLN A 88 -1.82 -6.45 11.55
C GLN A 88 -2.34 -5.02 11.78
N PHE A 89 -2.48 -4.21 10.73
CA PHE A 89 -3.01 -2.84 10.82
C PHE A 89 -4.43 -2.69 10.26
N GLU A 90 -4.97 -3.76 9.66
CA GLU A 90 -6.28 -3.78 9.01
C GLU A 90 -7.32 -4.63 9.77
N ALA A 91 -6.89 -5.67 10.49
CA ALA A 91 -7.77 -6.73 11.01
C ALA A 91 -8.58 -6.35 12.26
N GLY A 92 -8.26 -5.23 12.92
CA GLY A 92 -8.78 -4.93 14.25
C GLY A 92 -8.01 -5.66 15.35
N ARG A 93 -7.98 -5.08 16.55
CA ARG A 93 -7.16 -5.56 17.68
C ARG A 93 -7.51 -6.98 18.13
N GLU A 94 -8.78 -7.35 18.02
CA GLU A 94 -9.32 -8.67 18.40
C GLU A 94 -8.76 -9.82 17.56
N ASN A 95 -8.33 -9.54 16.33
CA ASN A 95 -7.79 -10.52 15.40
C ASN A 95 -6.26 -10.56 15.37
N VAL A 96 -5.60 -9.70 16.14
CA VAL A 96 -4.13 -9.62 16.21
C VAL A 96 -3.65 -10.36 17.45
N GLY A 97 -2.82 -11.37 17.27
CA GLY A 97 -2.25 -12.17 18.34
C GLY A 97 -1.32 -11.38 19.26
N LYS A 98 -0.97 -11.94 20.42
CA LYS A 98 -0.12 -11.30 21.46
C LYS A 98 1.24 -10.78 20.95
N LYS A 99 1.76 -11.35 19.86
CA LYS A 99 3.03 -10.93 19.21
C LYS A 99 2.81 -9.98 18.03
N GLY A 100 1.63 -9.39 17.88
CA GLY A 100 1.34 -8.51 16.76
C GLY A 100 1.14 -9.24 15.41
N VAL A 101 0.90 -10.56 15.41
CA VAL A 101 0.80 -11.35 14.19
C VAL A 101 -0.63 -11.85 13.98
N VAL A 102 -1.13 -11.66 12.76
CA VAL A 102 -2.39 -12.24 12.27
C VAL A 102 -2.05 -13.58 11.60
N LYS A 103 -2.63 -14.68 12.10
CA LYS A 103 -2.30 -16.04 11.63
C LYS A 103 -3.45 -16.73 10.89
N ASP A 104 -4.70 -16.36 11.18
CA ASP A 104 -5.87 -17.01 10.60
C ASP A 104 -6.05 -16.60 9.13
N PRO A 105 -6.00 -17.55 8.17
CA PRO A 105 -6.22 -17.26 6.75
C PRO A 105 -7.56 -16.58 6.47
N ARG A 106 -8.60 -16.87 7.26
CA ARG A 106 -9.93 -16.26 7.09
C ARG A 106 -9.89 -14.77 7.42
N VAL A 107 -9.08 -14.37 8.40
CA VAL A 107 -8.86 -12.97 8.73
C VAL A 107 -8.10 -12.27 7.60
N HIS A 108 -7.09 -12.92 7.00
CA HIS A 108 -6.38 -12.38 5.84
C HIS A 108 -7.32 -12.16 4.66
N ILE A 109 -8.18 -13.14 4.33
CA ILE A 109 -9.19 -13.01 3.28
C ILE A 109 -10.06 -11.77 3.56
N LYS A 110 -10.62 -11.67 4.75
CA LYS A 110 -11.50 -10.56 5.13
C LYS A 110 -10.81 -9.21 5.06
N VAL A 111 -9.56 -9.11 5.48
CA VAL A 111 -8.73 -7.91 5.38
C VAL A 111 -8.57 -7.48 3.92
N ILE A 112 -8.20 -8.41 3.05
CA ILE A 112 -7.97 -8.10 1.63
C ILE A 112 -9.27 -7.66 0.96
N GLU A 113 -10.38 -8.37 1.21
CA GLU A 113 -11.70 -7.98 0.69
C GLU A 113 -12.11 -6.57 1.13
N ASN A 114 -11.87 -6.23 2.40
CA ASN A 114 -12.14 -4.90 2.93
C ASN A 114 -11.28 -3.84 2.21
N VAL A 115 -9.97 -4.08 2.04
CA VAL A 115 -9.08 -3.15 1.32
C VAL A 115 -9.49 -2.98 -0.13
N CYS A 116 -9.85 -4.05 -0.83
CA CYS A 116 -10.40 -3.97 -2.19
C CYS A 116 -11.67 -3.11 -2.23
N SER A 117 -12.57 -3.28 -1.25
CA SER A 117 -13.76 -2.45 -1.13
C SER A 117 -13.43 -0.97 -0.89
N TYR A 118 -12.45 -0.67 -0.04
CA TYR A 118 -12.00 0.71 0.18
C TYR A 118 -11.38 1.32 -1.08
N ALA A 119 -10.64 0.52 -1.86
CA ALA A 119 -10.07 0.96 -3.12
C ALA A 119 -11.18 1.36 -4.13
N VAL A 120 -12.19 0.51 -4.30
CA VAL A 120 -13.34 0.80 -5.17
C VAL A 120 -14.09 2.06 -4.72
N GLN A 121 -14.34 2.20 -3.40
CA GLN A 121 -14.99 3.40 -2.85
C GLN A 121 -14.17 4.68 -3.06
N ALA A 122 -12.84 4.56 -3.13
CA ALA A 122 -11.95 5.69 -3.42
C ALA A 122 -11.76 5.95 -4.93
N GLY A 123 -12.46 5.24 -5.80
CA GLY A 123 -12.41 5.44 -7.26
C GLY A 123 -11.28 4.68 -7.97
N PHE A 124 -10.80 3.58 -7.37
CA PHE A 124 -9.84 2.69 -8.01
C PHE A 124 -10.48 1.39 -8.49
N SER A 125 -9.93 0.80 -9.54
CA SER A 125 -10.12 -0.60 -9.88
C SER A 125 -8.96 -1.43 -9.32
N VAL A 126 -9.25 -2.66 -8.88
CA VAL A 126 -8.23 -3.63 -8.42
C VAL A 126 -7.74 -4.40 -9.64
N ALA A 127 -6.53 -4.08 -10.12
CA ALA A 127 -5.97 -4.66 -11.33
C ALA A 127 -5.21 -5.97 -11.07
N ALA A 128 -4.56 -6.11 -9.91
CA ALA A 128 -3.89 -7.34 -9.50
C ALA A 128 -3.78 -7.43 -7.97
N LEU A 129 -3.64 -8.66 -7.49
CA LEU A 129 -3.40 -8.99 -6.09
C LEU A 129 -2.38 -10.12 -6.02
N ASP A 130 -1.40 -9.98 -5.13
CA ASP A 130 -0.43 -11.03 -4.83
C ASP A 130 0.03 -10.90 -3.37
N PHE A 131 0.84 -11.85 -2.88
CA PHE A 131 1.47 -11.75 -1.57
C PHE A 131 2.92 -11.30 -1.69
N SER A 132 3.42 -10.63 -0.64
CA SER A 132 4.82 -10.24 -0.55
C SER A 132 5.73 -11.48 -0.49
N PRO A 133 6.84 -11.53 -1.23
CA PRO A 133 7.79 -12.65 -1.18
C PRO A 133 8.52 -12.74 0.16
N VAL A 134 8.40 -11.74 1.02
CA VAL A 134 8.99 -11.69 2.36
C VAL A 134 7.94 -11.37 3.41
N LYS A 135 8.10 -11.91 4.61
CA LYS A 135 7.27 -11.54 5.77
C LYS A 135 7.70 -10.19 6.33
N GLY A 136 6.78 -9.48 6.96
CA GLY A 136 7.08 -8.32 7.79
C GLY A 136 7.96 -8.69 9.00
N PRO A 137 8.55 -7.68 9.70
CA PRO A 137 9.53 -7.90 10.77
C PRO A 137 9.07 -8.84 11.89
N GLU A 138 7.79 -8.81 12.25
CA GLU A 138 7.20 -9.66 13.28
C GLU A 138 6.73 -11.03 12.76
N GLY A 139 6.93 -11.29 11.47
CA GLY A 139 6.53 -12.53 10.80
C GLY A 139 5.13 -12.51 10.19
N ASN A 140 4.51 -11.35 10.06
CA ASN A 140 3.24 -11.21 9.34
C ASN A 140 3.40 -11.50 7.85
N ILE A 141 2.46 -12.24 7.28
CA ILE A 141 2.29 -12.32 5.83
C ILE A 141 1.63 -11.01 5.39
N GLU A 142 2.21 -10.37 4.39
CA GLU A 142 1.73 -9.11 3.83
C GLU A 142 1.36 -9.31 2.36
N TYR A 143 0.48 -8.47 1.81
CA TYR A 143 -0.04 -8.62 0.46
C TYR A 143 0.16 -7.34 -0.34
N LEU A 144 0.27 -7.48 -1.65
CA LEU A 144 0.41 -6.38 -2.59
C LEU A 144 -0.86 -6.25 -3.42
N VAL A 145 -1.44 -5.07 -3.43
CA VAL A 145 -2.55 -4.75 -4.32
C VAL A 145 -2.12 -3.71 -5.33
N TYR A 146 -2.36 -4.00 -6.61
CA TYR A 146 -2.16 -3.06 -7.71
C TYR A 146 -3.48 -2.45 -8.11
N LEU A 147 -3.54 -1.13 -8.05
CA LEU A 147 -4.72 -0.32 -8.26
C LEU A 147 -4.54 0.57 -9.49
N LYS A 148 -5.62 0.76 -10.23
CA LYS A 148 -5.70 1.73 -11.33
C LYS A 148 -6.80 2.74 -11.07
N LYS A 149 -6.52 4.00 -11.38
CA LYS A 149 -7.52 5.06 -11.36
C LYS A 149 -8.14 5.18 -12.75
N ASP A 150 -9.04 4.25 -13.05
CA ASP A 150 -9.73 4.17 -14.34
C ASP A 150 -11.23 4.42 -14.18
N GLU A 151 -11.86 5.02 -15.19
CA GLU A 151 -13.33 5.19 -15.25
C GLU A 151 -14.08 3.86 -15.50
N VAL A 152 -13.38 2.83 -15.96
CA VAL A 152 -13.99 1.54 -16.36
C VAL A 152 -13.70 0.46 -15.34
N GLN A 153 -14.66 0.16 -14.51
CA GLN A 153 -14.65 -0.94 -13.53
C GLN A 153 -14.91 -2.31 -14.21
N SER A 154 -14.02 -2.79 -15.04
CA SER A 154 -14.18 -4.10 -15.68
C SER A 154 -13.02 -5.07 -15.42
N VAL A 155 -12.48 -5.04 -14.22
CA VAL A 155 -11.55 -6.10 -13.80
C VAL A 155 -12.33 -7.12 -12.98
N SER A 156 -12.24 -8.41 -13.35
CA SER A 156 -12.79 -9.50 -12.54
C SER A 156 -12.23 -9.40 -11.11
N ALA A 157 -13.06 -9.65 -10.11
CA ALA A 157 -12.61 -9.67 -8.72
C ALA A 157 -11.40 -10.62 -8.57
N PRO A 158 -10.34 -10.20 -7.88
CA PRO A 158 -9.16 -11.05 -7.71
C PRO A 158 -9.53 -12.31 -6.90
N ASP A 159 -8.85 -13.42 -7.18
CA ASP A 159 -8.98 -14.65 -6.40
C ASP A 159 -8.26 -14.48 -5.04
N VAL A 160 -8.92 -13.81 -4.12
CA VAL A 160 -8.39 -13.52 -2.77
C VAL A 160 -8.09 -14.82 -2.02
N ALA A 161 -8.96 -15.82 -2.11
CA ALA A 161 -8.79 -17.08 -1.39
C ALA A 161 -7.58 -17.87 -1.92
N GLY A 162 -7.40 -17.91 -3.24
CA GLY A 162 -6.24 -18.56 -3.88
C GLY A 162 -4.93 -17.88 -3.49
N VAL A 163 -4.87 -16.55 -3.51
CA VAL A 163 -3.67 -15.79 -3.10
C VAL A 163 -3.33 -16.05 -1.64
N VAL A 164 -4.31 -16.02 -0.74
CA VAL A 164 -4.08 -16.28 0.70
C VAL A 164 -3.62 -17.72 0.91
N SER A 165 -4.23 -18.69 0.23
CA SER A 165 -3.82 -20.10 0.30
C SER A 165 -2.37 -20.29 -0.15
N ALA A 166 -1.99 -19.71 -1.28
CA ALA A 166 -0.63 -19.76 -1.82
C ALA A 166 0.39 -19.11 -0.85
N ALA A 167 0.08 -17.96 -0.28
CA ALA A 167 0.91 -17.28 0.70
C ALA A 167 1.18 -18.16 1.93
N HIS A 168 0.10 -18.73 2.51
CA HIS A 168 0.24 -19.60 3.67
C HIS A 168 0.99 -20.90 3.37
N ALA A 169 0.85 -21.47 2.17
CA ALA A 169 1.62 -22.63 1.74
C ALA A 169 3.10 -22.30 1.59
N CYS A 170 3.42 -21.19 0.92
CA CYS A 170 4.79 -20.72 0.70
C CYS A 170 5.56 -20.56 2.02
N PHE A 171 4.93 -19.95 3.03
CA PHE A 171 5.60 -19.66 4.30
C PHE A 171 5.51 -20.78 5.36
N LYS A 172 4.78 -21.87 5.10
CA LYS A 172 4.81 -23.09 5.95
C LYS A 172 6.00 -24.00 5.64
N THR A 173 6.49 -23.97 4.40
CA THR A 173 7.60 -24.83 3.93
C THR A 173 8.98 -24.30 4.30
N GLY A 174 9.09 -23.18 4.98
CA GLY A 174 10.35 -22.52 5.37
C GLY A 174 10.64 -22.52 6.87
N GLU A 175 9.91 -23.33 7.68
CA GLU A 175 10.21 -23.56 9.11
C GLU A 175 10.96 -24.87 9.32
#